data_850774967b4f8b31067c9da6e264dad9
#
_entry.id   850774967b4f8b31067c9da6e264dad9
#
_cell.length_a   1.000
_cell.length_b   1.000
_cell.length_c   1.000
_cell.angle_alpha   90.00
_cell.angle_beta   90.00
_cell.angle_gamma   90.00
#
_symmetry.space_group_name_H-M   'P 1'
#
loop_
_entity.id
_entity.type
_entity.pdbx_description
1 polymer ?
#
loop_
_entity_poly.entity_id
_entity_poly.type
_entity_poly.pdbx_seq_one_letter_code
_entity_poly.pdbx_strand_id
1 'polypeptide(L)'
;VVQLVNGGKETVDALLDHPLVRAVSFVGSTPVAQYVYSRATANGKRAQCQGGAKNPVVVMPDADMDMTTRIMADSAFGCAGQRCLAASVAITVGEARRSFGEAICDAASSRVVGYGLDGGVQMGPVITAQSKTRIESLIGPAAGAGAAVAVDGRGARVSGYENGNFIRPTVLLDLPPASEAARTEIFG
;
A
#
# COMPACT_ATOMS: atom_id res chain seq x y z
N VAL A 1 -17.29 -24.16 -14.89
CA VAL A 1 -16.09 -24.06 -15.73
C VAL A 1 -15.43 -22.72 -15.44
N VAL A 2 -14.12 -22.73 -15.23
CA VAL A 2 -13.32 -21.51 -14.99
C VAL A 2 -12.47 -21.27 -16.24
N GLN A 3 -12.41 -20.02 -16.67
CA GLN A 3 -11.56 -19.61 -17.80
C GLN A 3 -10.69 -18.42 -17.36
N LEU A 4 -9.41 -18.43 -17.73
CA LEU A 4 -8.47 -17.34 -17.49
C LEU A 4 -8.22 -16.61 -18.82
N VAL A 5 -8.44 -15.30 -18.81
CA VAL A 5 -8.11 -14.42 -19.93
C VAL A 5 -7.17 -13.34 -19.44
N ASN A 6 -5.95 -13.32 -19.98
CA ASN A 6 -4.96 -12.30 -19.67
C ASN A 6 -5.09 -11.11 -20.61
N GLY A 7 -4.91 -9.90 -20.09
CA GLY A 7 -4.93 -8.70 -20.92
C GLY A 7 -5.02 -7.41 -20.10
N GLY A 8 -4.88 -6.29 -20.78
CA GLY A 8 -5.03 -4.96 -20.23
C GLY A 8 -6.45 -4.43 -20.33
N LYS A 9 -6.55 -3.10 -20.43
CA LYS A 9 -7.82 -2.37 -20.49
C LYS A 9 -8.74 -2.87 -21.61
N GLU A 10 -8.22 -3.15 -22.80
CA GLU A 10 -9.00 -3.62 -23.94
C GLU A 10 -9.72 -4.94 -23.66
N THR A 11 -9.04 -5.87 -23.00
CA THR A 11 -9.63 -7.16 -22.59
C THR A 11 -10.74 -6.97 -21.56
N VAL A 12 -10.50 -6.09 -20.58
CA VAL A 12 -11.51 -5.75 -19.57
C VAL A 12 -12.73 -5.11 -20.26
N ASP A 13 -12.52 -4.16 -21.15
CA ASP A 13 -13.59 -3.50 -21.90
C ASP A 13 -14.42 -4.50 -22.71
N ALA A 14 -13.76 -5.43 -23.39
CA ALA A 14 -14.45 -6.48 -24.14
C ALA A 14 -15.34 -7.35 -23.24
N LEU A 15 -14.90 -7.69 -22.03
CA LEU A 15 -15.70 -8.42 -21.04
C LEU A 15 -16.87 -7.58 -20.51
N LEU A 16 -16.64 -6.28 -20.27
CA LEU A 16 -17.68 -5.37 -19.80
C LEU A 16 -18.78 -5.13 -20.85
N ASP A 17 -18.44 -5.21 -22.13
CA ASP A 17 -19.37 -5.01 -23.25
C ASP A 17 -20.02 -6.33 -23.70
N HIS A 18 -19.40 -7.49 -23.45
CA HIS A 18 -19.84 -8.76 -23.99
C HIS A 18 -21.26 -9.16 -23.54
N PRO A 19 -22.19 -9.45 -24.44
CA PRO A 19 -23.61 -9.66 -24.10
C PRO A 19 -23.87 -10.90 -23.23
N LEU A 20 -22.99 -11.89 -23.24
CA LEU A 20 -23.12 -13.10 -22.41
C LEU A 20 -22.57 -12.94 -21.02
N VAL A 21 -21.76 -11.92 -20.73
CA VAL A 21 -21.31 -11.60 -19.36
C VAL A 21 -22.46 -10.88 -18.65
N ARG A 22 -22.97 -11.45 -17.59
CA ARG A 22 -24.16 -10.97 -16.85
C ARG A 22 -23.83 -10.23 -15.56
N ALA A 23 -22.66 -10.49 -14.98
CA ALA A 23 -22.23 -9.86 -13.74
C ALA A 23 -20.73 -9.69 -13.74
N VAL A 24 -20.26 -8.67 -13.01
CA VAL A 24 -18.84 -8.35 -12.85
C VAL A 24 -18.54 -8.16 -11.37
N SER A 25 -17.46 -8.75 -10.90
CA SER A 25 -16.85 -8.48 -9.59
C SER A 25 -15.43 -7.96 -9.83
N PHE A 26 -15.13 -6.80 -9.26
CA PHE A 26 -13.86 -6.11 -9.48
C PHE A 26 -13.30 -5.54 -8.18
N VAL A 27 -11.99 -5.61 -8.03
CA VAL A 27 -11.25 -4.94 -6.96
C VAL A 27 -10.03 -4.26 -7.59
N GLY A 28 -9.82 -2.98 -7.27
CA GLY A 28 -8.68 -2.21 -7.78
C GLY A 28 -8.69 -0.77 -7.28
N SER A 29 -7.96 0.12 -7.96
CA SER A 29 -7.96 1.54 -7.58
C SER A 29 -9.35 2.17 -7.75
N THR A 30 -9.68 3.15 -6.92
CA THR A 30 -11.00 3.81 -6.95
C THR A 30 -11.39 4.33 -8.34
N PRO A 31 -10.53 5.03 -9.12
CA PRO A 31 -10.91 5.48 -10.45
C PRO A 31 -11.23 4.33 -11.41
N VAL A 32 -10.49 3.21 -11.32
CA VAL A 32 -10.76 2.03 -12.16
C VAL A 32 -12.03 1.32 -11.72
N ALA A 33 -12.27 1.22 -10.41
CA ALA A 33 -13.52 0.65 -9.87
C ALA A 33 -14.75 1.44 -10.36
N GLN A 34 -14.69 2.76 -10.33
CA GLN A 34 -15.74 3.64 -10.86
C GLN A 34 -15.96 3.43 -12.36
N TYR A 35 -14.88 3.34 -13.13
CA TYR A 35 -14.94 3.07 -14.58
C TYR A 35 -15.61 1.73 -14.86
N VAL A 36 -15.17 0.66 -14.21
CA VAL A 36 -15.71 -0.69 -14.39
C VAL A 36 -17.20 -0.74 -14.00
N TYR A 37 -17.55 -0.14 -12.87
CA TYR A 37 -18.93 -0.06 -12.42
C TYR A 37 -19.83 0.65 -13.44
N SER A 38 -19.43 1.84 -13.87
CA SER A 38 -20.21 2.65 -14.79
C SER A 38 -20.42 1.95 -16.15
N ARG A 39 -19.36 1.33 -16.69
CA ARG A 39 -19.45 0.63 -17.98
C ARG A 39 -20.25 -0.66 -17.89
N ALA A 40 -20.07 -1.45 -16.84
CA ALA A 40 -20.84 -2.68 -16.63
C ALA A 40 -22.33 -2.38 -16.47
N THR A 41 -22.70 -1.40 -15.65
CA THR A 41 -24.12 -1.05 -15.41
C THR A 41 -24.76 -0.41 -16.64
N ALA A 42 -24.04 0.39 -17.41
CA ALA A 42 -24.53 0.93 -18.70
C ALA A 42 -24.89 -0.20 -19.69
N ASN A 43 -24.22 -1.36 -19.59
CA ASN A 43 -24.52 -2.56 -20.39
C ASN A 43 -25.51 -3.52 -19.68
N GLY A 44 -26.25 -3.06 -18.66
CA GLY A 44 -27.27 -3.82 -17.97
C GLY A 44 -26.76 -4.98 -17.13
N LYS A 45 -25.45 -4.96 -16.75
CA LYS A 45 -24.83 -6.01 -15.92
C LYS A 45 -24.92 -5.68 -14.43
N ARG A 46 -24.98 -6.70 -13.61
CA ARG A 46 -24.72 -6.54 -12.18
C ARG A 46 -23.24 -6.29 -11.94
N ALA A 47 -22.90 -5.30 -11.12
CA ALA A 47 -21.52 -4.97 -10.84
C ALA A 47 -21.30 -4.82 -9.34
N GLN A 48 -20.26 -5.46 -8.81
CA GLN A 48 -19.69 -5.22 -7.49
C GLN A 48 -18.25 -4.74 -7.70
N CYS A 49 -17.98 -3.48 -7.34
CA CYS A 49 -16.66 -2.88 -7.53
C CYS A 49 -16.18 -2.30 -6.20
N GLN A 50 -15.00 -2.72 -5.78
CA GLN A 50 -14.32 -2.24 -4.58
C GLN A 50 -13.11 -1.42 -4.99
N GLY A 51 -12.98 -0.24 -4.40
CA GLY A 51 -11.89 0.70 -4.66
C GLY A 51 -10.78 0.62 -3.62
N GLY A 52 -9.99 1.70 -3.55
CA GLY A 52 -8.88 1.83 -2.62
C GLY A 52 -9.27 1.89 -1.15
N ALA A 53 -8.29 1.74 -0.29
CA ALA A 53 -8.44 1.76 1.16
C ALA A 53 -7.32 2.54 1.85
N LYS A 54 -7.57 2.98 3.07
CA LYS A 54 -6.58 3.51 4.01
C LYS A 54 -6.84 2.85 5.35
N ASN A 55 -6.04 1.82 5.67
CA ASN A 55 -6.33 0.93 6.79
C ASN A 55 -5.69 1.42 8.08
N PRO A 56 -6.48 1.95 9.05
CA PRO A 56 -5.97 2.36 10.34
C PRO A 56 -5.90 1.20 11.32
N VAL A 57 -4.92 1.24 12.20
CA VAL A 57 -4.82 0.39 13.39
C VAL A 57 -4.71 1.28 14.61
N VAL A 58 -5.55 1.07 15.60
CA VAL A 58 -5.49 1.80 16.87
C VAL A 58 -4.59 1.02 17.84
N VAL A 59 -3.56 1.70 18.35
CA VAL A 59 -2.61 1.14 19.32
C VAL A 59 -2.89 1.75 20.71
N MET A 60 -3.39 0.92 21.61
CA MET A 60 -3.72 1.32 22.97
C MET A 60 -2.51 1.22 23.90
N PRO A 61 -2.48 1.97 25.03
CA PRO A 61 -1.34 1.97 25.96
C PRO A 61 -1.06 0.61 26.62
N ASP A 62 -2.08 -0.21 26.76
CA ASP A 62 -2.01 -1.56 27.36
C ASP A 62 -1.77 -2.68 26.35
N ALA A 63 -1.51 -2.33 25.07
CA ALA A 63 -1.17 -3.31 24.06
C ALA A 63 0.21 -3.95 24.34
N ASP A 64 0.35 -5.23 23.98
CA ASP A 64 1.66 -5.87 23.90
C ASP A 64 2.47 -5.23 22.75
N MET A 65 3.43 -4.38 23.10
CA MET A 65 4.18 -3.59 22.13
C MET A 65 5.05 -4.46 21.20
N ASP A 66 5.63 -5.54 21.70
CA ASP A 66 6.47 -6.42 20.90
C ASP A 66 5.63 -7.14 19.83
N MET A 67 4.49 -7.68 20.23
CA MET A 67 3.55 -8.32 19.31
C MET A 67 2.96 -7.30 18.33
N THR A 68 2.52 -6.15 18.83
CA THR A 68 1.91 -5.08 18.03
C THR A 68 2.88 -4.57 16.97
N THR A 69 4.13 -4.28 17.35
CA THR A 69 5.16 -3.79 16.44
C THR A 69 5.46 -4.81 15.34
N ARG A 70 5.62 -6.09 15.69
CA ARG A 70 5.88 -7.16 14.73
C ARG A 70 4.74 -7.30 13.73
N ILE A 71 3.49 -7.36 14.22
CA ILE A 71 2.31 -7.48 13.35
C ILE A 71 2.18 -6.26 12.44
N MET A 72 2.36 -5.05 12.99
CA MET A 72 2.27 -3.82 12.21
C MET A 72 3.37 -3.73 11.14
N ALA A 73 4.62 -4.05 11.50
CA ALA A 73 5.74 -4.04 10.54
C ALA A 73 5.54 -5.07 9.41
N ASP A 74 5.07 -6.28 9.74
CA ASP A 74 4.79 -7.31 8.74
C ASP A 74 3.58 -6.96 7.87
N SER A 75 2.58 -6.30 8.43
CA SER A 75 1.42 -5.82 7.68
C SER A 75 1.78 -4.64 6.78
N ALA A 76 2.45 -3.62 7.31
CA ALA A 76 2.73 -2.38 6.60
C ALA A 76 3.83 -2.54 5.54
N PHE A 77 4.91 -3.28 5.87
CA PHE A 77 6.09 -3.38 5.01
C PHE A 77 6.15 -4.67 4.19
N GLY A 78 5.42 -5.71 4.59
CA GLY A 78 5.32 -6.94 3.80
C GLY A 78 4.76 -6.65 2.41
N CYS A 79 5.29 -7.32 1.36
CA CYS A 79 4.99 -7.03 -0.05
C CYS A 79 5.17 -5.55 -0.44
N ALA A 80 6.08 -4.83 0.23
CA ALA A 80 6.28 -3.39 0.05
C ALA A 80 4.97 -2.58 0.17
N GLY A 81 4.09 -2.92 1.14
CA GLY A 81 2.80 -2.25 1.35
C GLY A 81 1.75 -2.48 0.27
N GLN A 82 2.02 -3.30 -0.74
CA GLN A 82 1.16 -3.50 -1.91
C GLN A 82 0.09 -4.57 -1.66
N ARG A 83 -0.65 -4.42 -0.57
CA ARG A 83 -1.80 -5.25 -0.23
C ARG A 83 -2.97 -4.37 0.19
N CYS A 84 -4.17 -4.67 -0.32
CA CYS A 84 -5.40 -3.94 0.06
C CYS A 84 -5.73 -4.04 1.56
N LEU A 85 -5.17 -5.03 2.27
CA LEU A 85 -5.33 -5.22 3.71
C LEU A 85 -4.11 -4.74 4.53
N ALA A 86 -3.08 -4.18 3.89
CA ALA A 86 -1.91 -3.68 4.59
C ALA A 86 -2.28 -2.53 5.54
N ALA A 87 -1.80 -2.59 6.77
CA ALA A 87 -1.89 -1.46 7.69
C ALA A 87 -1.10 -0.28 7.12
N SER A 88 -1.71 0.90 7.05
CA SER A 88 -1.09 2.08 6.46
C SER A 88 -1.05 3.28 7.41
N VAL A 89 -1.83 3.23 8.47
CA VAL A 89 -1.89 4.27 9.51
C VAL A 89 -1.92 3.61 10.88
N ALA A 90 -1.04 4.04 11.79
CA ALA A 90 -1.13 3.72 13.21
C ALA A 90 -1.68 4.94 13.96
N ILE A 91 -2.76 4.76 14.70
CA ILE A 91 -3.35 5.77 15.57
C ILE A 91 -3.00 5.38 17.01
N THR A 92 -2.00 6.04 17.57
CA THR A 92 -1.51 5.74 18.92
C THR A 92 -2.27 6.56 19.96
N VAL A 93 -2.66 5.91 21.07
CA VAL A 93 -3.40 6.56 22.15
C VAL A 93 -2.45 6.77 23.35
N GLY A 94 -2.40 8.02 23.83
CA GLY A 94 -1.63 8.37 25.04
C GLY A 94 -0.15 7.96 24.96
N GLU A 95 0.31 7.21 25.94
CA GLU A 95 1.71 6.80 26.08
C GLU A 95 2.19 5.81 25.01
N ALA A 96 1.26 5.12 24.32
CA ALA A 96 1.60 4.24 23.22
C ALA A 96 2.32 4.99 22.08
N ARG A 97 2.13 6.30 21.96
CA ARG A 97 2.77 7.12 20.92
C ARG A 97 4.28 7.00 20.93
N ARG A 98 4.91 7.06 22.11
CA ARG A 98 6.37 7.02 22.22
C ARG A 98 6.89 5.60 21.99
N SER A 99 6.40 4.65 22.78
CA SER A 99 6.89 3.27 22.75
C SER A 99 6.69 2.61 21.37
N PHE A 100 5.51 2.74 20.78
CA PHE A 100 5.25 2.22 19.45
C PHE A 100 6.01 2.98 18.36
N GLY A 101 6.12 4.33 18.48
CA GLY A 101 6.86 5.14 17.52
C GLY A 101 8.33 4.78 17.41
N GLU A 102 9.00 4.57 18.56
CA GLU A 102 10.39 4.10 18.60
C GLU A 102 10.50 2.68 17.99
N ALA A 103 9.68 1.75 18.44
CA ALA A 103 9.72 0.35 18.01
C ALA A 103 9.45 0.15 16.52
N ILE A 104 8.48 0.87 15.95
CA ILE A 104 8.18 0.76 14.51
C ILE A 104 9.27 1.38 13.65
N CYS A 105 9.96 2.43 14.11
CA CYS A 105 11.11 3.00 13.42
C CYS A 105 12.29 2.01 13.39
N ASP A 106 12.55 1.31 14.49
CA ASP A 106 13.58 0.27 14.56
C ASP A 106 13.24 -0.91 13.63
N ALA A 107 12.00 -1.36 13.64
CA ALA A 107 11.51 -2.41 12.75
C ALA A 107 11.58 -2.01 11.27
N ALA A 108 11.30 -0.76 10.94
CA ALA A 108 11.42 -0.21 9.59
C ALA A 108 12.88 -0.14 9.13
N SER A 109 13.77 0.37 10.00
CA SER A 109 15.19 0.56 9.68
C SER A 109 15.94 -0.76 9.52
N SER A 110 15.58 -1.78 10.30
CA SER A 110 16.19 -3.11 10.27
C SER A 110 15.66 -4.01 9.14
N ARG A 111 14.60 -3.60 8.42
CA ARG A 111 13.98 -4.43 7.37
C ARG A 111 14.94 -4.70 6.20
N VAL A 112 15.19 -5.95 5.90
CA VAL A 112 16.06 -6.37 4.80
C VAL A 112 15.28 -6.28 3.48
N VAL A 113 15.70 -5.35 2.62
CA VAL A 113 15.10 -5.12 1.31
C VAL A 113 15.97 -5.71 0.21
N GLY A 114 15.41 -6.48 -0.69
CA GLY A 114 16.17 -7.13 -1.76
C GLY A 114 15.32 -7.97 -2.70
N TYR A 115 15.98 -8.83 -3.48
CA TYR A 115 15.30 -9.78 -4.35
C TYR A 115 14.63 -10.89 -3.52
N GLY A 116 13.35 -11.10 -3.74
CA GLY A 116 12.52 -11.95 -2.87
C GLY A 116 12.90 -13.44 -2.83
N LEU A 117 13.79 -13.92 -3.71
CA LEU A 117 14.31 -15.29 -3.66
C LEU A 117 15.67 -15.39 -2.93
N ASP A 118 16.27 -14.25 -2.56
CA ASP A 118 17.51 -14.26 -1.78
C ASP A 118 17.21 -14.56 -0.31
N GLY A 119 18.06 -15.35 0.33
CA GLY A 119 17.88 -15.71 1.74
C GLY A 119 17.88 -14.49 2.66
N GLY A 120 16.95 -14.45 3.60
CA GLY A 120 16.84 -13.37 4.59
C GLY A 120 16.17 -12.09 4.10
N VAL A 121 15.79 -11.96 2.82
CA VAL A 121 15.03 -10.82 2.32
C VAL A 121 13.60 -10.84 2.89
N GLN A 122 13.17 -9.70 3.40
CA GLN A 122 11.88 -9.52 4.05
C GLN A 122 10.91 -8.62 3.27
N MET A 123 11.44 -7.86 2.32
CA MET A 123 10.66 -6.93 1.51
C MET A 123 11.23 -6.85 0.09
N GLY A 124 10.41 -7.15 -0.89
CA GLY A 124 10.73 -7.05 -2.32
C GLY A 124 10.51 -5.64 -2.90
N PRO A 125 10.63 -5.50 -4.25
CA PRO A 125 10.40 -4.24 -4.93
C PRO A 125 8.90 -3.92 -5.06
N VAL A 126 8.58 -2.66 -5.36
CA VAL A 126 7.26 -2.28 -5.86
C VAL A 126 7.11 -2.65 -7.34
N ILE A 127 5.87 -2.76 -7.78
CA ILE A 127 5.52 -3.39 -9.07
C ILE A 127 6.07 -2.65 -10.31
N THR A 128 6.15 -1.31 -10.28
CA THR A 128 6.59 -0.50 -11.42
C THR A 128 7.44 0.69 -10.98
N ALA A 129 8.25 1.23 -11.90
CA ALA A 129 8.97 2.47 -11.70
C ALA A 129 8.02 3.66 -11.45
N GLN A 130 6.86 3.67 -12.12
CA GLN A 130 5.84 4.68 -11.90
C GLN A 130 5.29 4.61 -10.46
N SER A 131 5.04 3.41 -9.94
CA SER A 131 4.61 3.21 -8.56
C SER A 131 5.67 3.73 -7.58
N LYS A 132 6.94 3.41 -7.81
CA LYS A 132 8.06 3.92 -7.01
C LYS A 132 8.08 5.44 -6.98
N THR A 133 8.07 6.09 -8.15
CA THR A 133 8.06 7.56 -8.24
C THR A 133 6.87 8.17 -7.50
N ARG A 134 5.68 7.62 -7.68
CA ARG A 134 4.46 8.09 -6.99
C ARG A 134 4.57 7.96 -5.48
N ILE A 135 5.05 6.82 -4.97
CA ILE A 135 5.20 6.59 -3.53
C ILE A 135 6.21 7.58 -2.94
N GLU A 136 7.39 7.71 -3.57
CA GLU A 136 8.43 8.63 -3.12
C GLU A 136 7.98 10.09 -3.17
N SER A 137 7.13 10.47 -4.14
CA SER A 137 6.62 11.84 -4.28
C SER A 137 5.66 12.28 -3.17
N LEU A 138 5.06 11.35 -2.42
CA LEU A 138 4.15 11.66 -1.31
C LEU A 138 4.89 12.03 -0.01
N ILE A 139 6.16 11.63 0.13
CA ILE A 139 6.93 11.81 1.36
C ILE A 139 7.32 13.29 1.57
N GLY A 140 7.79 13.95 0.53
CA GLY A 140 8.21 15.35 0.61
C GLY A 140 7.08 16.30 1.05
N PRO A 141 5.92 16.30 0.38
CA PRO A 141 4.75 17.08 0.78
C PRO A 141 4.25 16.77 2.19
N ALA A 142 4.34 15.52 2.64
CA ALA A 142 3.97 15.15 4.00
C ALA A 142 4.89 15.82 5.04
N ALA A 143 6.18 15.86 4.79
CA ALA A 143 7.15 16.59 5.62
C ALA A 143 6.86 18.10 5.61
N GLY A 144 6.59 18.68 4.43
CA GLY A 144 6.20 20.08 4.29
C GLY A 144 4.89 20.44 5.01
N ALA A 145 3.99 19.48 5.18
CA ALA A 145 2.75 19.62 5.93
C ALA A 145 2.94 19.52 7.47
N GLY A 146 4.15 19.19 7.94
CA GLY A 146 4.48 19.12 9.36
C GLY A 146 4.71 17.72 9.91
N ALA A 147 4.68 16.67 9.09
CA ALA A 147 5.06 15.34 9.52
C ALA A 147 6.58 15.22 9.75
N ALA A 148 6.99 14.52 10.80
CA ALA A 148 8.38 14.16 11.00
C ALA A 148 8.70 12.91 10.19
N VAL A 149 9.67 12.97 9.28
CA VAL A 149 10.19 11.81 8.55
C VAL A 149 11.19 11.09 9.46
N ALA A 150 10.70 10.15 10.27
CA ALA A 150 11.53 9.44 11.23
C ALA A 150 12.40 8.35 10.58
N VAL A 151 11.88 7.71 9.52
CA VAL A 151 12.63 6.80 8.66
C VAL A 151 12.31 7.17 7.21
N ASP A 152 13.33 7.36 6.39
CA ASP A 152 13.19 7.72 4.98
C ASP A 152 13.69 6.59 4.08
N GLY A 153 12.75 5.96 3.37
CA GLY A 153 13.03 4.83 2.49
C GLY A 153 13.34 5.20 1.04
N ARG A 154 13.36 6.48 0.70
CA ARG A 154 13.60 6.95 -0.68
C ARG A 154 15.02 6.65 -1.14
N GLY A 155 15.17 6.54 -2.46
CA GLY A 155 16.47 6.36 -3.09
C GLY A 155 17.14 5.02 -2.78
N ALA A 156 16.40 4.01 -2.36
CA ALA A 156 16.94 2.68 -2.06
C ALA A 156 17.67 2.08 -3.27
N ARG A 157 18.82 1.48 -2.99
CA ARG A 157 19.60 0.70 -3.97
C ARG A 157 19.86 -0.69 -3.42
N VAL A 158 19.71 -1.69 -4.26
CA VAL A 158 20.00 -3.09 -3.96
C VAL A 158 21.12 -3.55 -4.90
N SER A 159 22.21 -3.99 -4.32
CA SER A 159 23.40 -4.43 -5.10
C SER A 159 23.04 -5.59 -6.02
N GLY A 160 23.46 -5.49 -7.29
CA GLY A 160 23.10 -6.45 -8.34
C GLY A 160 21.73 -6.26 -8.97
N TYR A 161 20.92 -5.31 -8.45
CA TYR A 161 19.58 -4.99 -8.94
C TYR A 161 19.36 -3.47 -9.04
N GLU A 162 20.34 -2.74 -9.53
CA GLU A 162 20.38 -1.27 -9.53
C GLU A 162 19.21 -0.62 -10.29
N ASN A 163 18.65 -1.32 -11.26
CA ASN A 163 17.48 -0.91 -12.03
C ASN A 163 16.15 -1.39 -11.43
N GLY A 164 16.18 -2.02 -10.26
CA GLY A 164 14.99 -2.51 -9.59
C GLY A 164 14.17 -1.40 -8.95
N ASN A 165 12.87 -1.63 -8.81
CA ASN A 165 11.94 -0.67 -8.22
C ASN A 165 11.93 -0.77 -6.69
N PHE A 166 13.09 -0.77 -6.06
CA PHE A 166 13.20 -0.89 -4.61
C PHE A 166 12.97 0.45 -3.93
N ILE A 167 12.21 0.42 -2.86
CA ILE A 167 12.10 1.45 -1.82
C ILE A 167 12.30 0.76 -0.47
N ARG A 168 12.74 1.50 0.54
CA ARG A 168 12.78 1.01 1.92
C ARG A 168 11.54 1.47 2.68
N PRO A 169 11.24 0.87 3.84
CA PRO A 169 10.18 1.38 4.69
C PRO A 169 10.37 2.86 4.99
N THR A 170 9.28 3.61 4.96
CA THR A 170 9.22 5.01 5.42
C THR A 170 8.27 5.11 6.60
N VAL A 171 8.68 5.83 7.65
CA VAL A 171 7.83 6.12 8.80
C VAL A 171 7.68 7.63 8.93
N LEU A 172 6.45 8.09 8.85
CA LEU A 172 6.04 9.47 9.07
C LEU A 172 5.35 9.57 10.43
N LEU A 173 5.94 10.31 11.35
CA LEU A 173 5.33 10.59 12.66
C LEU A 173 4.57 11.92 12.60
N ASP A 174 3.54 12.03 13.42
CA ASP A 174 2.72 13.24 13.57
C ASP A 174 2.14 13.73 12.23
N LEU A 175 1.76 12.81 11.37
CA LEU A 175 1.21 13.11 10.07
C LEU A 175 -0.13 13.86 10.21
N PRO A 176 -0.25 15.10 9.72
CA PRO A 176 -1.51 15.83 9.80
C PRO A 176 -2.63 15.09 9.08
N PRO A 177 -3.82 14.89 9.71
CA PRO A 177 -4.94 14.18 9.09
C PRO A 177 -5.45 14.80 7.79
N ALA A 178 -5.19 16.08 7.57
CA ALA A 178 -5.56 16.80 6.35
C ALA A 178 -4.59 16.59 5.19
N SER A 179 -3.39 16.04 5.45
CA SER A 179 -2.37 15.84 4.42
C SER A 179 -2.81 14.80 3.38
N GLU A 180 -2.27 14.92 2.16
CA GLU A 180 -2.54 13.96 1.09
C GLU A 180 -2.10 12.53 1.49
N ALA A 181 -0.92 12.39 2.10
CA ALA A 181 -0.40 11.10 2.53
C ALA A 181 -1.29 10.40 3.59
N ALA A 182 -2.04 11.17 4.41
CA ALA A 182 -3.00 10.62 5.36
C ALA A 182 -4.28 10.09 4.70
N ARG A 183 -4.67 10.63 3.55
CA ARG A 183 -5.97 10.38 2.91
C ARG A 183 -5.89 9.52 1.66
N THR A 184 -4.74 9.50 0.99
CA THR A 184 -4.53 8.75 -0.25
C THR A 184 -4.05 7.34 0.05
N GLU A 185 -4.58 6.35 -0.66
CA GLU A 185 -4.02 5.00 -0.67
C GLU A 185 -2.62 5.04 -1.31
N ILE A 186 -1.60 4.72 -0.51
CA ILE A 186 -0.23 4.74 -0.99
C ILE A 186 0.08 3.49 -1.80
N PHE A 187 -0.34 2.33 -1.34
CA PHE A 187 -0.07 1.03 -1.95
C PHE A 187 1.44 0.80 -2.18
N GLY A 188 2.20 1.06 -1.11
CA GLY A 188 3.66 0.99 -1.14
C GLY A 188 4.31 1.35 0.17
#